data_e81417c53b4b58ab25920e0a847d5a7a
#
_entry.id   e81417c53b4b58ab25920e0a847d5a7a
#
_cell.length_a   1.000
_cell.length_b   1.000
_cell.length_c   1.000
_cell.angle_alpha   90.00
_cell.angle_beta   90.00
_cell.angle_gamma   90.00
#
_symmetry.space_group_name_H-M   'P 1'
#
loop_
_entity.id
_entity.type
_entity.pdbx_description
1 polymer ?
#
loop_
_entity_poly.entity_id
_entity_poly.type
_entity_poly.pdbx_seq_one_letter_code
_entity_poly.pdbx_strand_id
1 'polypeptide(L)'
;QQSVAEAGAVFICCADMNAYAQLAGRQRREELVAAGIYSREALNGPVDGWQDPKEMDSYLPQAWLNVGIAVEHIVLAATQFGLGTCWVQMFSRRPVAEAFGIPREMLIIALLAVGYPAQDPAPRPRHPLEKILLAPLP
;
A
#
# COMPACT_ATOMS: atom_id res chain seq x y z
N GLN A 1 -1.38 -6.94 19.84
CA GLN A 1 -2.78 -6.48 19.82
C GLN A 1 -3.68 -7.71 19.77
N GLN A 2 -4.67 -7.77 20.65
CA GLN A 2 -5.55 -8.94 20.80
C GLN A 2 -6.29 -9.26 19.49
N SER A 3 -6.78 -8.25 18.80
CA SER A 3 -7.47 -8.40 17.51
C SER A 3 -6.63 -9.09 16.42
N VAL A 4 -5.30 -8.98 16.48
CA VAL A 4 -4.41 -9.68 15.54
C VAL A 4 -4.24 -11.14 15.96
N ALA A 5 -4.14 -11.40 17.26
CA ALA A 5 -3.95 -12.76 17.78
C ALA A 5 -5.20 -13.64 17.64
N GLU A 6 -6.39 -13.04 17.65
CA GLU A 6 -7.70 -13.70 17.57
C GLU A 6 -8.29 -13.71 16.16
N ALA A 7 -7.65 -13.04 15.19
CA ALA A 7 -8.13 -13.02 13.81
C ALA A 7 -8.05 -14.39 13.15
N GLY A 8 -9.02 -14.69 12.29
CA GLY A 8 -9.02 -15.91 11.48
C GLY A 8 -7.85 -15.98 10.49
N ALA A 9 -7.40 -14.82 10.00
CA ALA A 9 -6.21 -14.64 9.18
C ALA A 9 -5.60 -13.27 9.40
N VAL A 10 -4.29 -13.15 9.14
CA VAL A 10 -3.58 -11.88 9.13
C VAL A 10 -2.76 -11.79 7.86
N PHE A 11 -3.05 -10.79 7.02
CA PHE A 11 -2.23 -10.49 5.86
C PHE A 11 -1.08 -9.57 6.26
N ILE A 12 0.14 -9.91 5.87
CA ILE A 12 1.29 -9.02 5.96
C ILE A 12 1.41 -8.30 4.62
N CYS A 13 1.02 -7.04 4.60
CA CYS A 13 0.93 -6.25 3.38
C CYS A 13 2.27 -5.59 3.09
N CYS A 14 2.93 -6.02 2.01
CA CYS A 14 4.26 -5.60 1.65
C CYS A 14 4.30 -4.93 0.28
N ALA A 15 5.25 -4.01 0.10
CA ALA A 15 5.68 -3.51 -1.20
C ALA A 15 7.01 -4.15 -1.59
N ASP A 16 7.10 -4.72 -2.79
CA ASP A 16 8.36 -5.15 -3.38
C ASP A 16 9.10 -3.93 -3.96
N MET A 17 10.12 -3.48 -3.22
CA MET A 17 10.84 -2.29 -3.60
C MET A 17 11.78 -2.52 -4.79
N ASN A 18 12.22 -3.76 -5.04
CA ASN A 18 12.98 -4.09 -6.25
C ASN A 18 12.10 -3.99 -7.51
N ALA A 19 10.84 -4.43 -7.43
CA ALA A 19 9.89 -4.25 -8.53
C ALA A 19 9.66 -2.76 -8.83
N TYR A 20 9.59 -1.91 -7.81
CA TYR A 20 9.51 -0.46 -8.00
C TYR A 20 10.74 0.10 -8.72
N ALA A 21 11.95 -0.31 -8.33
CA ALA A 21 13.17 0.10 -9.00
C ALA A 21 13.18 -0.28 -10.48
N GLN A 22 12.75 -1.50 -10.79
CA GLN A 22 12.67 -1.99 -12.19
C GLN A 22 11.61 -1.23 -13.01
N LEU A 23 10.43 -0.97 -12.43
CA LEU A 23 9.36 -0.22 -13.11
C LEU A 23 9.74 1.25 -13.35
N ALA A 24 10.54 1.85 -12.48
CA ALA A 24 11.05 3.19 -12.63
C ALA A 24 12.29 3.28 -13.54
N GLY A 25 12.91 2.12 -13.87
CA GLY A 25 14.14 2.03 -14.65
C GLY A 25 13.99 2.57 -16.08
N ARG A 26 15.13 2.96 -16.67
CA ARG A 26 15.21 3.55 -18.03
C ARG A 26 14.58 2.66 -19.08
N GLN A 27 14.93 1.40 -19.09
CA GLN A 27 14.43 0.43 -20.07
C GLN A 27 12.90 0.40 -20.08
N ARG A 28 12.26 0.33 -18.92
CA ARG A 28 10.80 0.31 -18.83
C ARG A 28 10.16 1.59 -19.31
N ARG A 29 10.76 2.74 -19.03
CA ARG A 29 10.28 4.03 -19.55
C ARG A 29 10.39 4.12 -21.06
N GLU A 30 11.49 3.64 -21.64
CA GLU A 30 11.68 3.56 -23.10
C GLU A 30 10.61 2.68 -23.76
N GLU A 31 10.29 1.53 -23.18
CA GLU A 31 9.19 0.66 -23.65
C GLU A 31 7.84 1.39 -23.60
N LEU A 32 7.54 2.10 -22.51
CA LEU A 32 6.29 2.83 -22.36
C LEU A 32 6.18 4.03 -23.31
N VAL A 33 7.28 4.71 -23.58
CA VAL A 33 7.36 5.75 -24.62
C VAL A 33 7.18 5.16 -26.00
N ALA A 34 7.83 4.03 -26.32
CA ALA A 34 7.68 3.33 -27.59
C ALA A 34 6.23 2.84 -27.80
N ALA A 35 5.56 2.44 -26.75
CA ALA A 35 4.14 2.05 -26.75
C ALA A 35 3.16 3.24 -26.81
N GLY A 36 3.65 4.48 -26.79
CA GLY A 36 2.81 5.69 -26.79
C GLY A 36 2.05 5.95 -25.49
N ILE A 37 2.43 5.28 -24.40
CA ILE A 37 1.80 5.42 -23.08
C ILE A 37 2.37 6.64 -22.35
N TYR A 38 3.68 6.87 -22.49
CA TYR A 38 4.39 8.00 -21.91
C TYR A 38 4.92 8.94 -22.99
N SER A 39 5.02 10.22 -22.69
CA SER A 39 5.72 11.20 -23.53
C SER A 39 7.24 11.04 -23.41
N ARG A 40 8.00 11.57 -24.38
CA ARG A 40 9.47 11.51 -24.36
C ARG A 40 10.09 12.24 -23.17
N GLU A 41 9.40 13.22 -22.61
CA GLU A 41 9.84 13.96 -21.42
C GLU A 41 9.97 13.03 -20.19
N ALA A 42 9.25 11.91 -20.17
CA ALA A 42 9.39 10.90 -19.13
C ALA A 42 10.79 10.27 -19.06
N LEU A 43 11.60 10.41 -20.13
CA LEU A 43 12.99 9.93 -20.16
C LEU A 43 13.99 10.92 -19.55
N ASN A 44 13.57 12.16 -19.27
CA ASN A 44 14.43 13.23 -18.76
C ASN A 44 14.60 13.19 -17.23
N GLY A 45 13.88 12.31 -16.53
CA GLY A 45 14.02 12.13 -15.09
C GLY A 45 15.20 11.22 -14.69
N PRO A 46 15.57 11.15 -13.42
CA PRO A 46 16.55 10.22 -12.92
C PRO A 46 16.17 8.78 -13.32
N VAL A 47 17.08 8.06 -13.96
CA VAL A 47 16.74 6.88 -14.78
C VAL A 47 17.40 5.60 -14.35
N ASP A 48 18.38 5.68 -13.50
CA ASP A 48 19.13 4.51 -13.08
C ASP A 48 18.58 4.09 -11.72
N GLY A 49 17.98 2.92 -11.72
CA GLY A 49 17.35 2.36 -10.51
C GLY A 49 18.22 2.53 -9.27
N TRP A 50 17.65 2.60 -8.15
CA TRP A 50 18.18 3.00 -6.84
C TRP A 50 19.63 2.63 -6.59
N GLN A 51 20.53 3.52 -6.95
CA GLN A 51 21.93 3.42 -6.55
C GLN A 51 22.17 4.12 -5.20
N ASP A 52 21.25 5.06 -4.84
CA ASP A 52 21.30 5.79 -3.57
C ASP A 52 20.06 5.42 -2.70
N PRO A 53 20.25 5.02 -1.43
CA PRO A 53 19.15 4.85 -0.48
C PRO A 53 18.20 6.06 -0.38
N LYS A 54 18.67 7.27 -0.65
CA LYS A 54 17.84 8.48 -0.69
C LYS A 54 16.85 8.52 -1.85
N GLU A 55 17.18 7.86 -2.97
CA GLU A 55 16.26 7.74 -4.10
C GLU A 55 15.11 6.80 -3.78
N MET A 56 15.35 5.75 -2.97
CA MET A 56 14.31 4.85 -2.48
C MET A 56 13.24 5.62 -1.69
N ASP A 57 13.66 6.57 -0.87
CA ASP A 57 12.75 7.37 -0.06
C ASP A 57 11.76 8.18 -0.91
N SER A 58 12.15 8.57 -2.13
CA SER A 58 11.27 9.30 -3.06
C SER A 58 10.12 8.46 -3.60
N TYR A 59 10.23 7.13 -3.61
CA TYR A 59 9.19 6.20 -4.06
C TYR A 59 8.33 5.64 -2.92
N LEU A 60 8.71 5.87 -1.67
CA LEU A 60 7.93 5.39 -0.52
C LEU A 60 6.46 5.85 -0.56
N PRO A 61 6.13 7.13 -0.87
CA PRO A 61 4.75 7.56 -0.93
C PRO A 61 3.92 6.78 -1.94
N GLN A 62 4.47 6.49 -3.14
CA GLN A 62 3.78 5.72 -4.17
C GLN A 62 3.62 4.25 -3.76
N ALA A 63 4.64 3.66 -3.14
CA ALA A 63 4.58 2.29 -2.64
C ALA A 63 3.48 2.14 -1.57
N TRP A 64 3.40 3.09 -0.64
CA TRP A 64 2.36 3.12 0.38
C TRP A 64 0.98 3.29 -0.22
N LEU A 65 0.82 4.20 -1.19
CA LEU A 65 -0.44 4.43 -1.87
C LEU A 65 -0.92 3.18 -2.61
N ASN A 66 -0.05 2.55 -3.39
CA ASN A 66 -0.41 1.38 -4.19
C ASN A 66 -0.79 0.17 -3.32
N VAL A 67 -0.03 -0.09 -2.25
CA VAL A 67 -0.39 -1.13 -1.28
C VAL A 67 -1.69 -0.77 -0.57
N GLY A 68 -1.87 0.50 -0.19
CA GLY A 68 -3.10 0.98 0.43
C GLY A 68 -4.33 0.73 -0.44
N ILE A 69 -4.25 1.04 -1.74
CA ILE A 69 -5.32 0.77 -2.71
C ILE A 69 -5.61 -0.74 -2.80
N ALA A 70 -4.58 -1.57 -2.93
CA ALA A 70 -4.75 -3.03 -3.03
C ALA A 70 -5.38 -3.62 -1.76
N VAL A 71 -4.94 -3.18 -0.59
CA VAL A 71 -5.46 -3.65 0.70
C VAL A 71 -6.89 -3.18 0.93
N GLU A 72 -7.24 -1.96 0.49
CA GLU A 72 -8.63 -1.48 0.57
C GLU A 72 -9.58 -2.33 -0.29
N HIS A 73 -9.13 -2.79 -1.45
CA HIS A 73 -9.92 -3.77 -2.23
C HIS A 73 -10.14 -5.09 -1.47
N ILE A 74 -9.17 -5.55 -0.68
CA ILE A 74 -9.34 -6.72 0.19
C ILE A 74 -10.38 -6.41 1.27
N VAL A 75 -10.34 -5.23 1.88
CA VAL A 75 -11.32 -4.79 2.90
C VAL A 75 -12.73 -4.77 2.33
N LEU A 76 -12.92 -4.19 1.14
CA LEU A 76 -14.21 -4.14 0.47
C LEU A 76 -14.72 -5.55 0.13
N ALA A 77 -13.86 -6.41 -0.41
CA ALA A 77 -14.21 -7.80 -0.70
C ALA A 77 -14.56 -8.58 0.57
N ALA A 78 -13.77 -8.45 1.65
CA ALA A 78 -14.05 -9.09 2.93
C ALA A 78 -15.42 -8.69 3.46
N THR A 79 -15.75 -7.40 3.40
CA THR A 79 -17.06 -6.88 3.81
C THR A 79 -18.21 -7.53 3.01
N GLN A 80 -18.04 -7.72 1.71
CA GLN A 80 -19.03 -8.41 0.86
C GLN A 80 -19.27 -9.86 1.28
N PHE A 81 -18.26 -10.51 1.85
CA PHE A 81 -18.37 -11.86 2.41
C PHE A 81 -18.79 -11.90 3.88
N GLY A 82 -19.20 -10.79 4.47
CA GLY A 82 -19.60 -10.70 5.88
C GLY A 82 -18.42 -10.83 6.85
N LEU A 83 -17.19 -10.61 6.39
CA LEU A 83 -16.01 -10.62 7.23
C LEU A 83 -15.69 -9.21 7.74
N GLY A 84 -15.18 -9.15 8.97
CA GLY A 84 -14.59 -7.95 9.55
C GLY A 84 -13.12 -7.84 9.23
N THR A 85 -12.61 -6.61 9.15
CA THR A 85 -11.19 -6.33 8.92
C THR A 85 -10.69 -5.27 9.89
N CYS A 86 -9.40 -5.32 10.19
CA CYS A 86 -8.74 -4.30 11.00
C CYS A 86 -7.34 -4.00 10.47
N TRP A 87 -7.12 -2.76 10.05
CA TRP A 87 -5.81 -2.24 9.69
C TRP A 87 -4.94 -2.06 10.94
N VAL A 88 -3.72 -2.58 10.89
CA VAL A 88 -2.74 -2.45 11.96
C VAL A 88 -1.45 -1.87 11.38
N GLN A 89 -1.12 -0.64 11.81
CA GLN A 89 0.09 0.07 11.38
C GLN A 89 1.07 0.33 12.53
N MET A 90 0.56 0.37 13.77
CA MET A 90 1.37 0.61 14.97
C MET A 90 1.94 -0.71 15.50
N PHE A 91 3.02 -1.18 14.90
CA PHE A 91 3.76 -2.38 15.33
C PHE A 91 5.23 -2.26 14.92
N SER A 92 6.08 -3.09 15.54
CA SER A 92 7.48 -3.20 15.18
C SER A 92 7.65 -4.10 13.97
N ARG A 93 8.08 -3.56 12.83
CA ARG A 93 8.22 -4.28 11.56
C ARG A 93 9.32 -5.33 11.59
N ARG A 94 10.43 -5.03 12.28
CA ARG A 94 11.59 -5.91 12.32
C ARG A 94 11.27 -7.30 12.90
N PRO A 95 10.63 -7.45 14.08
CA PRO A 95 10.25 -8.77 14.58
C PRO A 95 9.32 -9.55 13.65
N VAL A 96 8.41 -8.86 12.94
CA VAL A 96 7.54 -9.50 11.95
C VAL A 96 8.36 -10.01 10.77
N ALA A 97 9.27 -9.20 10.23
CA ALA A 97 10.13 -9.61 9.13
C ALA A 97 11.00 -10.83 9.52
N GLU A 98 11.59 -10.83 10.70
CA GLU A 98 12.40 -11.93 11.21
C GLU A 98 11.57 -13.22 11.41
N ALA A 99 10.37 -13.11 11.99
CA ALA A 99 9.50 -14.26 12.26
C ALA A 99 8.99 -14.95 10.99
N PHE A 100 8.78 -14.20 9.93
CA PHE A 100 8.21 -14.71 8.67
C PHE A 100 9.23 -14.79 7.52
N GLY A 101 10.53 -14.51 7.79
CA GLY A 101 11.59 -14.56 6.78
C GLY A 101 11.37 -13.58 5.63
N ILE A 102 10.79 -12.41 5.90
CA ILE A 102 10.51 -11.40 4.88
C ILE A 102 11.81 -10.73 4.45
N PRO A 103 12.15 -10.77 3.15
CA PRO A 103 13.37 -10.17 2.63
C PRO A 103 13.43 -8.65 2.88
N ARG A 104 14.65 -8.09 2.93
CA ARG A 104 14.86 -6.66 3.23
C ARG A 104 14.27 -5.71 2.18
N GLU A 105 14.20 -6.16 0.94
CA GLU A 105 13.59 -5.45 -0.19
C GLU A 105 12.06 -5.39 -0.12
N MET A 106 11.45 -6.23 0.70
CA MET A 106 10.00 -6.22 0.93
C MET A 106 9.67 -5.27 2.08
N LEU A 107 9.18 -4.09 1.75
CA LEU A 107 8.75 -3.11 2.74
C LEU A 107 7.39 -3.48 3.33
N ILE A 108 7.36 -3.83 4.61
CA ILE A 108 6.10 -4.11 5.31
C ILE A 108 5.36 -2.79 5.55
N ILE A 109 4.20 -2.64 4.96
CA ILE A 109 3.36 -1.43 5.04
C ILE A 109 2.39 -1.52 6.23
N ALA A 110 1.64 -2.60 6.30
CA ALA A 110 0.62 -2.82 7.32
C ALA A 110 0.40 -4.32 7.58
N LEU A 111 -0.28 -4.63 8.66
CA LEU A 111 -0.98 -5.89 8.83
C LEU A 111 -2.47 -5.64 8.64
N LEU A 112 -3.17 -6.59 8.01
CA LEU A 112 -4.62 -6.59 7.93
C LEU A 112 -5.14 -7.87 8.60
N ALA A 113 -5.76 -7.71 9.75
CA ALA A 113 -6.48 -8.79 10.41
C ALA A 113 -7.83 -8.97 9.74
N VAL A 114 -8.22 -10.21 9.46
CA VAL A 114 -9.48 -10.58 8.80
C VAL A 114 -10.13 -11.75 9.55
N GLY A 115 -11.42 -11.69 9.76
CA GLY A 115 -12.16 -12.75 10.43
C GLY A 115 -13.64 -12.46 10.57
N TYR A 116 -14.38 -13.36 11.17
CA TYR A 116 -15.78 -13.10 11.48
C TYR A 116 -15.86 -12.03 12.58
N PRO A 117 -16.69 -10.98 12.40
CA PRO A 117 -16.79 -9.90 13.35
C PRO A 117 -17.42 -10.42 14.67
N ALA A 118 -16.73 -10.18 15.79
CA ALA A 118 -17.25 -10.49 17.12
C ALA A 118 -18.17 -9.38 17.66
N GLN A 119 -18.20 -8.23 16.99
CA GLN A 119 -18.97 -7.06 17.39
C GLN A 119 -19.56 -6.38 16.16
N ASP A 120 -20.73 -5.79 16.30
CA ASP A 120 -21.35 -4.90 15.32
C ASP A 120 -21.45 -3.48 15.93
N PRO A 121 -20.36 -2.71 15.93
CA PRO A 121 -20.34 -1.40 16.54
C PRO A 121 -21.21 -0.40 15.74
N ALA A 122 -21.90 0.47 16.44
CA ALA A 122 -22.64 1.55 15.79
C ALA A 122 -21.73 2.39 14.88
N PRO A 123 -22.22 2.86 13.72
CA PRO A 123 -21.44 3.71 12.82
C PRO A 123 -20.91 4.95 13.54
N ARG A 124 -19.63 5.24 13.38
CA ARG A 124 -19.04 6.46 13.93
C ARG A 124 -19.56 7.68 13.16
N PRO A 125 -19.78 8.82 13.83
CA PRO A 125 -20.13 10.06 13.15
C PRO A 125 -19.14 10.41 12.04
N ARG A 126 -19.65 10.86 10.91
CA ARG A 126 -18.85 11.36 9.78
C ARG A 126 -19.12 12.86 9.61
N HIS A 127 -18.12 13.57 9.15
CA HIS A 127 -18.33 14.95 8.73
C HIS A 127 -19.28 14.98 7.52
N PRO A 128 -20.18 15.98 7.44
CA PRO A 128 -20.99 16.18 6.24
C PRO A 128 -20.08 16.52 5.05
N LEU A 129 -20.54 16.18 3.84
CA LEU A 129 -19.75 16.32 2.61
C LEU A 129 -19.25 17.76 2.41
N GLU A 130 -20.05 18.76 2.77
CA GLU A 130 -19.71 20.19 2.66
C GLU A 130 -18.49 20.60 3.48
N LYS A 131 -18.12 19.80 4.51
CA LYS A 131 -16.89 19.99 5.27
C LYS A 131 -15.68 19.25 4.72
N ILE A 132 -15.90 18.28 3.86
CA ILE A 132 -14.84 17.42 3.28
C ILE A 132 -14.48 17.92 1.89
N LEU A 133 -15.46 18.32 1.11
CA LEU A 133 -15.23 18.88 -0.23
C LEU A 133 -14.70 20.30 -0.09
N LEU A 134 -13.55 20.55 -0.69
CA LEU A 134 -13.12 21.90 -1.01
C LEU A 134 -14.12 22.47 -2.01
N ALA A 135 -14.42 23.77 -1.92
CA ALA A 135 -15.45 24.46 -2.66
C ALA A 135 -15.74 23.90 -4.07
N PRO A 136 -16.98 23.96 -4.56
CA PRO A 136 -17.31 23.43 -5.87
C PRO A 136 -16.33 24.00 -6.89
N LEU A 137 -15.77 23.12 -7.70
CA LEU A 137 -14.98 23.53 -8.86
C LEU A 137 -15.88 24.44 -9.72
N PRO A 138 -15.34 25.55 -10.21
CA PRO A 138 -16.09 26.48 -11.04
C PRO A 138 -16.64 25.81 -12.30
#